data_7caaba031925d24947bea0291d741e76
#
_entry.id   7caaba031925d24947bea0291d741e76
#
_cell.length_a   1.000
_cell.length_b   1.000
_cell.length_c   1.000
_cell.angle_alpha   90.00
_cell.angle_beta   90.00
_cell.angle_gamma   90.00
#
_symmetry.space_group_name_H-M   'P 1'
#
loop_
_entity.id
_entity.type
_entity.pdbx_description
1 polymer ?
#
loop_
_entity_poly.entity_id
_entity_poly.type
_entity_poly.pdbx_seq_one_letter_code
_entity_poly.pdbx_strand_id
1 'polypeptide(L)'
;MSDSKKPISRRDMIKGSAALSASLAAGLSLPGTLSASGAKKRVKAVQNDRIKQILVSWPFMSFGENWNLEQLCQAAVDLGCHGIELVGPDEWPTMQEYGLICGMSVNGMPDPPFEKGLNNPLYRDEVIAKTKQRIQECADAGVPNVIAFTGFKYRDLDNPDAGVISPDEGAVYTIEGLKELALDAERLGVTVCLEHLNSRYENDDYRGHPGYQGDDIDYCADIIRRVGSPNVKLLFDIYHVQMMNGDVIARIHEYGTDLIGHIHTAGVPHRRELDDKQELFYPPIMEALLEIGYEGYVGQEFIPTRDPMEGLREAIELCDV
;
A
#
# COMPACT_ATOMS: atom_id res chain seq x y z
N MET A 1 -45.48 -15.67 7.07
CA MET A 1 -44.41 -16.63 7.22
C MET A 1 -43.20 -16.05 6.52
N SER A 2 -42.31 -15.46 7.29
CA SER A 2 -41.12 -14.73 6.84
C SER A 2 -39.92 -15.59 7.12
N ASP A 3 -39.27 -16.10 6.08
CA ASP A 3 -38.03 -16.84 6.18
C ASP A 3 -36.86 -15.86 6.39
N SER A 4 -36.36 -15.81 7.60
CA SER A 4 -35.14 -15.08 7.95
C SER A 4 -33.93 -15.93 7.58
N LYS A 5 -33.19 -15.56 6.53
CA LYS A 5 -31.87 -16.13 6.21
C LYS A 5 -30.86 -15.62 7.24
N LYS A 6 -30.22 -16.54 7.96
CA LYS A 6 -29.08 -16.26 8.87
C LYS A 6 -27.84 -15.86 8.05
N PRO A 7 -27.00 -14.96 8.55
CA PRO A 7 -25.74 -14.61 7.88
C PRO A 7 -24.75 -15.77 7.98
N ILE A 8 -24.02 -16.01 6.89
CA ILE A 8 -23.01 -17.06 6.77
C ILE A 8 -21.75 -16.60 7.52
N SER A 9 -21.25 -17.45 8.43
CA SER A 9 -20.06 -17.21 9.22
C SER A 9 -18.78 -17.30 8.36
N ARG A 10 -17.82 -16.41 8.60
CA ARG A 10 -16.48 -16.37 7.94
C ARG A 10 -15.68 -17.70 8.02
N ARG A 11 -16.09 -18.67 8.85
CA ARG A 11 -15.44 -19.97 9.01
C ARG A 11 -15.81 -21.02 7.96
N ASP A 12 -16.82 -20.79 7.15
CA ASP A 12 -17.35 -21.81 6.21
C ASP A 12 -16.77 -21.67 4.78
N MET A 13 -15.95 -20.66 4.49
CA MET A 13 -15.37 -20.42 3.19
C MET A 13 -14.01 -21.11 2.93
N ILE A 14 -13.45 -21.83 3.90
CA ILE A 14 -12.08 -22.41 3.79
C ILE A 14 -12.09 -23.94 3.56
N LYS A 15 -13.20 -24.56 3.18
CA LYS A 15 -13.20 -25.98 2.89
C LYS A 15 -13.85 -26.31 1.55
N GLY A 16 -13.04 -26.34 0.51
CA GLY A 16 -13.51 -26.89 -0.76
C GLY A 16 -12.55 -26.70 -1.93
N SER A 17 -11.43 -27.40 -1.93
CA SER A 17 -10.78 -27.82 -3.19
C SER A 17 -9.73 -28.88 -2.89
N ALA A 18 -10.09 -30.10 -3.06
CA ALA A 18 -9.15 -31.20 -3.29
C ALA A 18 -9.79 -32.24 -4.22
N ALA A 19 -9.01 -32.63 -5.18
CA ALA A 19 -9.00 -33.89 -5.95
C ALA A 19 -9.71 -33.97 -7.30
N LEU A 20 -8.92 -34.41 -8.19
CA LEU A 20 -9.02 -35.44 -9.27
C LEU A 20 -8.71 -34.86 -10.65
N SER A 21 -7.99 -35.55 -11.52
CA SER A 21 -7.25 -36.82 -11.58
C SER A 21 -6.50 -36.85 -12.93
N ALA A 22 -5.41 -37.62 -12.97
CA ALA A 22 -4.60 -37.88 -14.15
C ALA A 22 -5.32 -38.70 -15.20
N SER A 23 -5.02 -38.43 -16.48
CA SER A 23 -5.08 -39.46 -17.55
C SER A 23 -3.95 -39.24 -18.54
N LEU A 24 -3.09 -40.26 -18.63
CA LEU A 24 -2.05 -40.42 -19.64
C LEU A 24 -2.67 -40.65 -21.02
N ALA A 25 -2.14 -39.97 -22.02
CA ALA A 25 -2.17 -40.46 -23.41
C ALA A 25 -0.81 -40.17 -24.06
N ALA A 26 -0.09 -41.26 -24.35
CA ALA A 26 1.16 -41.23 -25.10
C ALA A 26 0.86 -41.01 -26.60
N GLY A 27 1.50 -39.99 -27.20
CA GLY A 27 1.51 -39.76 -28.64
C GLY A 27 2.90 -39.30 -29.05
N LEU A 28 3.64 -40.18 -29.71
CA LEU A 28 4.91 -39.87 -30.38
C LEU A 28 4.66 -38.88 -31.54
N SER A 29 5.38 -37.78 -31.55
CA SER A 29 5.53 -36.95 -32.74
C SER A 29 6.93 -36.35 -32.82
N LEU A 30 7.47 -36.35 -34.02
CA LEU A 30 8.78 -35.99 -34.54
C LEU A 30 9.27 -34.57 -34.10
N PRO A 31 10.60 -34.31 -34.09
CA PRO A 31 11.15 -33.03 -33.77
C PRO A 31 10.92 -32.02 -34.90
N GLY A 32 9.91 -31.20 -34.74
CA GLY A 32 9.77 -29.97 -35.50
C GLY A 32 10.72 -28.92 -34.90
N THR A 33 11.56 -28.35 -35.75
CA THR A 33 12.38 -27.18 -35.43
C THR A 33 11.46 -26.05 -34.97
N LEU A 34 11.43 -25.79 -33.62
CA LEU A 34 10.86 -24.60 -33.05
C LEU A 34 11.70 -23.41 -33.53
N SER A 35 11.20 -22.72 -34.53
CA SER A 35 11.64 -21.37 -34.86
C SER A 35 11.44 -20.54 -33.62
N ALA A 36 12.53 -20.10 -33.00
CA ALA A 36 12.48 -19.11 -31.95
C ALA A 36 11.86 -17.84 -32.56
N SER A 37 10.55 -17.65 -32.34
CA SER A 37 9.89 -16.39 -32.56
C SER A 37 10.63 -15.38 -31.66
N GLY A 38 11.41 -14.49 -32.29
CA GLY A 38 12.11 -13.43 -31.59
C GLY A 38 11.08 -12.61 -30.80
N ALA A 39 11.00 -12.83 -29.49
CA ALA A 39 10.24 -11.99 -28.60
C ALA A 39 10.83 -10.58 -28.76
N LYS A 40 10.09 -9.67 -29.39
CA LYS A 40 10.42 -8.25 -29.38
C LYS A 40 10.57 -7.87 -27.91
N LYS A 41 11.78 -7.44 -27.50
CA LYS A 41 12.04 -6.94 -26.18
C LYS A 41 11.00 -5.83 -25.93
N ARG A 42 10.03 -6.06 -25.04
CA ARG A 42 9.03 -5.05 -24.71
C ARG A 42 9.78 -3.85 -24.17
N VAL A 43 9.49 -2.67 -24.67
CA VAL A 43 10.04 -1.41 -24.15
C VAL A 43 9.54 -1.26 -22.70
N LYS A 44 10.40 -0.83 -21.79
CA LYS A 44 10.00 -0.54 -20.42
C LYS A 44 8.91 0.53 -20.41
N ALA A 45 8.02 0.49 -19.43
CA ALA A 45 6.97 1.51 -19.26
C ALA A 45 7.58 2.82 -18.74
N VAL A 46 8.50 2.74 -17.78
CA VAL A 46 9.28 3.89 -17.31
C VAL A 46 10.25 4.34 -18.39
N GLN A 47 10.15 5.59 -18.84
CA GLN A 47 10.97 6.22 -19.87
C GLN A 47 11.71 7.49 -19.36
N ASN A 48 11.02 8.34 -18.61
CA ASN A 48 11.53 9.61 -18.09
C ASN A 48 12.26 9.43 -16.76
N ASP A 49 11.77 8.53 -15.90
CA ASP A 49 12.34 8.19 -14.60
C ASP A 49 12.48 9.40 -13.64
N ARG A 50 11.66 10.44 -13.86
CA ARG A 50 11.59 11.61 -12.98
C ARG A 50 10.78 11.31 -11.73
N ILE A 51 9.79 10.40 -11.85
CA ILE A 51 9.01 9.81 -10.77
C ILE A 51 9.51 8.39 -10.55
N LYS A 52 10.04 8.10 -9.37
CA LYS A 52 10.52 6.75 -9.01
C LYS A 52 9.34 5.85 -8.67
N GLN A 53 8.92 5.04 -9.62
CA GLN A 53 7.75 4.18 -9.48
C GLN A 53 8.11 2.81 -8.90
N ILE A 54 7.26 2.30 -8.00
CA ILE A 54 7.35 0.96 -7.39
C ILE A 54 5.97 0.29 -7.39
N LEU A 55 5.93 -1.02 -7.11
CA LEU A 55 4.69 -1.79 -7.07
C LEU A 55 4.33 -2.15 -5.62
N VAL A 56 3.10 -1.93 -5.23
CA VAL A 56 2.57 -2.42 -3.95
C VAL A 56 2.23 -3.90 -4.07
N SER A 57 2.64 -4.72 -3.11
CA SER A 57 2.55 -6.19 -3.24
C SER A 57 1.12 -6.72 -3.15
N TRP A 58 0.38 -6.33 -2.12
CA TRP A 58 -0.88 -6.97 -1.73
C TRP A 58 -1.97 -6.97 -2.83
N PRO A 59 -2.14 -5.90 -3.67
CA PRO A 59 -3.19 -5.94 -4.70
C PRO A 59 -2.96 -7.04 -5.74
N PHE A 60 -1.72 -7.24 -6.15
CA PHE A 60 -1.36 -8.19 -7.20
C PHE A 60 -1.16 -9.62 -6.66
N MET A 61 -0.81 -9.77 -5.39
CA MET A 61 -0.65 -11.07 -4.74
C MET A 61 -1.97 -11.63 -4.19
N SER A 62 -3.01 -10.78 -3.97
CA SER A 62 -4.28 -11.20 -3.37
C SER A 62 -5.48 -11.12 -4.32
N PHE A 63 -5.36 -10.40 -5.44
CA PHE A 63 -6.44 -10.18 -6.40
C PHE A 63 -6.00 -10.45 -7.84
N GLY A 64 -6.96 -10.50 -8.75
CA GLY A 64 -6.71 -10.77 -10.16
C GLY A 64 -6.11 -12.16 -10.36
N GLU A 65 -4.92 -12.22 -10.96
CA GLU A 65 -4.20 -13.48 -11.24
C GLU A 65 -3.48 -14.06 -10.01
N ASN A 66 -3.51 -13.39 -8.87
CA ASN A 66 -2.83 -13.80 -7.62
C ASN A 66 -1.35 -14.16 -7.85
N TRP A 67 -0.55 -13.17 -8.27
CA TRP A 67 0.86 -13.36 -8.52
C TRP A 67 1.62 -13.74 -7.24
N ASN A 68 2.63 -14.58 -7.39
CA ASN A 68 3.63 -14.75 -6.33
C ASN A 68 4.68 -13.62 -6.38
N LEU A 69 5.56 -13.59 -5.40
CA LEU A 69 6.58 -12.53 -5.28
C LEU A 69 7.52 -12.49 -6.50
N GLU A 70 7.95 -13.65 -7.01
CA GLU A 70 8.86 -13.71 -8.17
C GLU A 70 8.19 -13.18 -9.44
N GLN A 71 6.90 -13.45 -9.64
CA GLN A 71 6.12 -12.90 -10.75
C GLN A 71 6.00 -11.38 -10.63
N LEU A 72 5.77 -10.87 -9.44
CA LEU A 72 5.70 -9.42 -9.19
C LEU A 72 7.08 -8.77 -9.38
N CYS A 73 8.17 -9.40 -8.92
CA CYS A 73 9.54 -8.95 -9.16
C CYS A 73 9.85 -8.88 -10.65
N GLN A 74 9.51 -9.92 -11.40
CA GLN A 74 9.73 -9.93 -12.85
C GLN A 74 8.92 -8.84 -13.56
N ALA A 75 7.67 -8.60 -13.12
CA ALA A 75 6.84 -7.52 -13.66
C ALA A 75 7.46 -6.13 -13.40
N ALA A 76 7.95 -5.89 -12.18
CA ALA A 76 8.63 -4.64 -11.82
C ALA A 76 9.86 -4.39 -12.70
N VAL A 77 10.70 -5.42 -12.91
CA VAL A 77 11.88 -5.34 -13.78
C VAL A 77 11.49 -5.07 -15.25
N ASP A 78 10.50 -5.79 -15.77
CA ASP A 78 10.06 -5.65 -17.17
C ASP A 78 9.43 -4.28 -17.46
N LEU A 79 8.79 -3.68 -16.46
CA LEU A 79 8.19 -2.36 -16.53
C LEU A 79 9.21 -1.23 -16.27
N GLY A 80 10.31 -1.52 -15.61
CA GLY A 80 11.36 -0.57 -15.28
C GLY A 80 11.17 0.12 -13.94
N CYS A 81 10.35 -0.45 -13.04
CA CYS A 81 10.15 0.04 -11.69
C CYS A 81 11.38 -0.17 -10.81
N HIS A 82 11.51 0.67 -9.77
CA HIS A 82 12.63 0.62 -8.82
C HIS A 82 12.51 -0.51 -7.80
N GLY A 83 11.30 -0.94 -7.48
CA GLY A 83 11.11 -1.93 -6.41
C GLY A 83 9.66 -2.38 -6.20
N ILE A 84 9.49 -3.04 -5.07
CA ILE A 84 8.20 -3.49 -4.54
C ILE A 84 8.11 -2.99 -3.11
N GLU A 85 6.90 -2.88 -2.57
CA GLU A 85 6.68 -2.46 -1.19
C GLU A 85 5.55 -3.19 -0.48
N LEU A 86 5.40 -2.89 0.81
CA LEU A 86 4.50 -3.54 1.75
C LEU A 86 4.75 -5.06 1.83
N VAL A 87 6.01 -5.43 1.85
CA VAL A 87 6.53 -6.77 2.11
C VAL A 87 7.40 -6.78 3.37
N GLY A 88 7.55 -7.96 3.96
CA GLY A 88 8.35 -8.15 5.18
C GLY A 88 9.81 -8.50 4.92
N PRO A 89 10.63 -8.57 5.99
CA PRO A 89 12.06 -8.86 5.87
C PRO A 89 12.39 -10.19 5.20
N ASP A 90 11.53 -11.18 5.33
CA ASP A 90 11.75 -12.53 4.74
C ASP A 90 11.68 -12.51 3.20
N GLU A 91 11.05 -11.49 2.61
CA GLU A 91 10.86 -11.34 1.17
C GLU A 91 11.94 -10.46 0.52
N TRP A 92 12.63 -9.62 1.29
CA TRP A 92 13.64 -8.68 0.76
C TRP A 92 14.80 -9.37 0.02
N PRO A 93 15.34 -10.52 0.49
CA PRO A 93 16.41 -11.22 -0.25
C PRO A 93 15.97 -11.61 -1.67
N THR A 94 14.74 -12.11 -1.85
CA THR A 94 14.20 -12.43 -3.18
C THR A 94 14.16 -11.20 -4.08
N MET A 95 13.70 -10.06 -3.58
CA MET A 95 13.67 -8.82 -4.36
C MET A 95 15.08 -8.36 -4.78
N GLN A 96 16.06 -8.51 -3.89
CA GLN A 96 17.47 -8.15 -4.16
C GLN A 96 18.07 -9.00 -5.29
N GLU A 97 17.67 -10.27 -5.46
CA GLU A 97 18.09 -11.12 -6.58
C GLU A 97 17.66 -10.54 -7.94
N TYR A 98 16.55 -9.79 -7.98
CA TYR A 98 16.06 -9.07 -9.16
C TYR A 98 16.63 -7.65 -9.29
N GLY A 99 17.47 -7.21 -8.35
CA GLY A 99 18.00 -5.84 -8.30
C GLY A 99 16.96 -4.80 -7.88
N LEU A 100 15.90 -5.21 -7.21
CA LEU A 100 14.82 -4.38 -6.71
C LEU A 100 15.02 -4.02 -5.23
N ILE A 101 14.49 -2.85 -4.84
CA ILE A 101 14.47 -2.41 -3.45
C ILE A 101 13.09 -2.62 -2.82
N CYS A 102 13.01 -2.67 -1.49
CA CYS A 102 11.77 -2.43 -0.77
C CYS A 102 11.65 -0.92 -0.50
N GLY A 103 10.62 -0.25 -1.07
CA GLY A 103 10.42 1.19 -0.89
C GLY A 103 9.79 1.55 0.45
N MET A 104 8.93 0.68 0.96
CA MET A 104 8.26 0.78 2.25
C MET A 104 7.99 -0.60 2.82
N SER A 105 8.33 -0.79 4.08
CA SER A 105 8.03 -2.02 4.83
C SER A 105 6.68 -1.93 5.55
N VAL A 106 6.05 -3.09 5.76
CA VAL A 106 4.96 -3.24 6.73
C VAL A 106 5.45 -2.94 8.15
N ASN A 107 4.55 -2.56 9.07
CA ASN A 107 4.89 -2.19 10.46
C ASN A 107 5.13 -3.38 11.42
N GLY A 108 5.03 -4.62 10.93
CA GLY A 108 5.17 -5.84 11.74
C GLY A 108 3.91 -6.27 12.49
N MET A 109 2.83 -5.52 12.43
CA MET A 109 1.54 -5.94 12.99
C MET A 109 0.92 -7.07 12.15
N PRO A 110 0.12 -7.97 12.76
CA PRO A 110 -0.61 -8.98 12.01
C PRO A 110 -1.67 -8.33 11.09
N ASP A 111 -2.02 -9.04 10.03
CA ASP A 111 -3.05 -8.62 9.08
C ASP A 111 -4.47 -8.73 9.70
N PRO A 112 -5.31 -7.69 9.56
CA PRO A 112 -5.06 -6.40 8.91
C PRO A 112 -4.32 -5.40 9.82
N PRO A 113 -3.20 -4.81 9.36
CA PRO A 113 -2.26 -4.06 10.20
C PRO A 113 -2.77 -2.70 10.69
N PHE A 114 -3.87 -2.22 10.13
CA PHE A 114 -4.45 -0.90 10.38
C PHE A 114 -5.57 -0.89 11.44
N GLU A 115 -6.03 -2.03 11.94
CA GLU A 115 -7.10 -2.07 12.95
C GLU A 115 -6.58 -1.61 14.32
N LYS A 116 -5.45 -2.17 14.76
CA LYS A 116 -4.75 -1.78 15.98
C LYS A 116 -3.71 -0.72 15.64
N GLY A 117 -3.84 0.45 16.24
CA GLY A 117 -2.98 1.57 15.91
C GLY A 117 -2.48 2.37 17.10
N LEU A 118 -1.82 3.47 16.79
CA LEU A 118 -1.18 4.35 17.77
C LEU A 118 -2.19 5.18 18.58
N ASN A 119 -3.43 5.33 18.09
CA ASN A 119 -4.49 6.11 18.74
C ASN A 119 -5.05 5.47 20.01
N ASN A 120 -4.73 4.21 20.28
CA ASN A 120 -5.40 3.44 21.32
C ASN A 120 -4.40 2.91 22.36
N PRO A 121 -4.48 3.36 23.63
CA PRO A 121 -3.56 2.93 24.68
C PRO A 121 -3.63 1.41 24.96
N LEU A 122 -4.72 0.72 24.58
CA LEU A 122 -4.83 -0.74 24.74
C LEU A 122 -3.87 -1.49 23.80
N TYR A 123 -3.59 -0.96 22.61
CA TYR A 123 -2.78 -1.62 21.57
C TYR A 123 -1.45 -0.94 21.32
N ARG A 124 -1.29 0.32 21.71
CA ARG A 124 -0.17 1.20 21.37
C ARG A 124 1.20 0.59 21.70
N ASP A 125 1.35 -0.02 22.87
CA ASP A 125 2.64 -0.58 23.29
C ASP A 125 3.09 -1.72 22.38
N GLU A 126 2.16 -2.60 21.94
CA GLU A 126 2.45 -3.65 20.96
C GLU A 126 2.84 -3.06 19.61
N VAL A 127 2.07 -2.06 19.14
CA VAL A 127 2.32 -1.38 17.86
C VAL A 127 3.69 -0.71 17.86
N ILE A 128 4.04 0.02 18.92
CA ILE A 128 5.33 0.69 19.06
C ILE A 128 6.47 -0.32 19.08
N ALA A 129 6.36 -1.40 19.87
CA ALA A 129 7.41 -2.41 19.97
C ALA A 129 7.71 -3.08 18.61
N LYS A 130 6.66 -3.46 17.88
CA LYS A 130 6.79 -4.08 16.55
C LYS A 130 7.33 -3.10 15.50
N THR A 131 6.85 -1.86 15.52
CA THR A 131 7.33 -0.84 14.58
C THR A 131 8.79 -0.46 14.85
N LYS A 132 9.24 -0.37 16.11
CA LYS A 132 10.66 -0.17 16.45
C LYS A 132 11.55 -1.29 15.94
N GLN A 133 11.12 -2.55 16.12
CA GLN A 133 11.82 -3.69 15.54
C GLN A 133 11.93 -3.54 14.02
N ARG A 134 10.83 -3.18 13.36
CA ARG A 134 10.81 -2.99 11.90
C ARG A 134 11.69 -1.83 11.44
N ILE A 135 11.75 -0.72 12.16
CA ILE A 135 12.66 0.39 11.89
C ILE A 135 14.12 -0.09 11.92
N GLN A 136 14.50 -0.92 12.90
CA GLN A 136 15.86 -1.48 12.96
C GLN A 136 16.14 -2.40 11.77
N GLU A 137 15.22 -3.33 11.45
CA GLU A 137 15.35 -4.24 10.31
C GLU A 137 15.45 -3.46 8.98
N CYS A 138 14.65 -2.38 8.82
CA CYS A 138 14.72 -1.49 7.67
C CYS A 138 16.08 -0.81 7.54
N ALA A 139 16.62 -0.28 8.64
CA ALA A 139 17.94 0.35 8.66
C ALA A 139 19.04 -0.64 8.26
N ASP A 140 19.01 -1.86 8.80
CA ASP A 140 19.99 -2.91 8.53
C ASP A 140 19.96 -3.35 7.06
N ALA A 141 18.79 -3.31 6.41
CA ALA A 141 18.58 -3.71 5.01
C ALA A 141 18.60 -2.55 4.01
N GLY A 142 18.69 -1.29 4.46
CA GLY A 142 18.64 -0.10 3.60
C GLY A 142 17.22 0.21 3.07
N VAL A 143 16.16 -0.24 3.75
CA VAL A 143 14.77 0.08 3.43
C VAL A 143 14.43 1.46 4.00
N PRO A 144 14.00 2.44 3.17
CA PRO A 144 13.91 3.83 3.61
C PRO A 144 12.71 4.15 4.49
N ASN A 145 11.61 3.41 4.35
CA ASN A 145 10.34 3.76 4.97
C ASN A 145 9.68 2.57 5.68
N VAL A 146 8.92 2.89 6.71
CA VAL A 146 8.01 1.97 7.42
C VAL A 146 6.63 2.61 7.51
N ILE A 147 5.59 1.85 7.20
CA ILE A 147 4.19 2.31 7.30
C ILE A 147 3.74 2.35 8.77
N ALA A 148 2.87 3.31 9.11
CA ALA A 148 2.20 3.39 10.40
C ALA A 148 0.72 3.77 10.23
N PHE A 149 -0.10 3.46 11.22
CA PHE A 149 -1.54 3.69 11.21
C PHE A 149 -2.01 4.33 12.52
N THR A 150 -3.04 5.18 12.43
CA THR A 150 -3.75 5.67 13.64
C THR A 150 -4.44 4.53 14.35
N GLY A 151 -5.15 3.67 13.62
CA GLY A 151 -5.97 2.59 14.15
C GLY A 151 -7.48 2.88 14.06
N PHE A 152 -8.29 1.90 14.43
CA PHE A 152 -9.72 2.09 14.54
C PHE A 152 -10.07 2.90 15.78
N LYS A 153 -11.18 3.65 15.72
CA LYS A 153 -11.68 4.49 16.80
C LYS A 153 -12.29 3.72 17.99
N TYR A 154 -12.45 2.42 17.88
CA TYR A 154 -13.06 1.62 18.94
C TYR A 154 -12.08 1.39 20.08
N ARG A 155 -12.54 1.59 21.34
CA ARG A 155 -11.69 1.42 22.53
C ARG A 155 -11.21 -0.02 22.70
N ASP A 156 -12.03 -0.97 22.30
CA ASP A 156 -11.71 -2.39 22.32
C ASP A 156 -12.37 -3.06 21.12
N LEU A 157 -11.57 -3.68 20.26
CA LEU A 157 -12.04 -4.33 19.04
C LEU A 157 -12.84 -5.60 19.34
N ASP A 158 -12.64 -6.21 20.50
CA ASP A 158 -13.34 -7.40 20.96
C ASP A 158 -14.61 -7.07 21.75
N ASN A 159 -14.78 -5.83 22.19
CA ASN A 159 -15.92 -5.36 22.99
C ASN A 159 -16.52 -4.06 22.42
N PRO A 160 -17.50 -4.12 21.51
CA PRO A 160 -18.12 -2.93 20.93
C PRO A 160 -18.76 -1.97 21.94
N ASP A 161 -19.14 -2.48 23.12
CA ASP A 161 -19.77 -1.69 24.20
C ASP A 161 -18.75 -0.84 24.98
N ALA A 162 -17.45 -1.01 24.75
CA ALA A 162 -16.40 -0.20 25.38
C ALA A 162 -16.41 1.26 24.92
N GLY A 163 -17.14 1.58 23.85
CA GLY A 163 -17.27 2.92 23.29
C GLY A 163 -16.15 3.27 22.31
N VAL A 164 -16.01 4.57 22.02
CA VAL A 164 -15.07 5.08 21.02
C VAL A 164 -14.07 6.05 21.64
N ILE A 165 -12.91 6.16 21.00
CA ILE A 165 -11.88 7.16 21.26
C ILE A 165 -12.22 8.38 20.41
N SER A 166 -12.30 9.56 21.04
CA SER A 166 -12.55 10.81 20.30
C SER A 166 -11.34 11.16 19.40
N PRO A 167 -11.53 11.95 18.34
CA PRO A 167 -10.41 12.40 17.50
C PRO A 167 -9.33 13.12 18.32
N ASP A 168 -9.71 14.00 19.26
CA ASP A 168 -8.75 14.71 20.10
C ASP A 168 -7.94 13.78 21.00
N GLU A 169 -8.61 12.81 21.63
CA GLU A 169 -7.96 11.80 22.46
C GLU A 169 -7.02 10.91 21.62
N GLY A 170 -7.49 10.45 20.45
CA GLY A 170 -6.70 9.65 19.55
C GLY A 170 -5.49 10.39 18.97
N ALA A 171 -5.64 11.70 18.69
CA ALA A 171 -4.51 12.53 18.26
C ALA A 171 -3.42 12.59 19.34
N VAL A 172 -3.79 12.76 20.62
CA VAL A 172 -2.81 12.79 21.72
C VAL A 172 -2.02 11.49 21.77
N TYR A 173 -2.69 10.35 21.78
CA TYR A 173 -2.01 9.05 21.83
C TYR A 173 -1.16 8.76 20.57
N THR A 174 -1.66 9.13 19.40
CA THR A 174 -0.91 8.95 18.14
C THR A 174 0.36 9.79 18.13
N ILE A 175 0.28 11.07 18.56
CA ILE A 175 1.44 11.96 18.66
C ILE A 175 2.48 11.42 19.64
N GLU A 176 2.05 10.97 20.81
CA GLU A 176 2.95 10.37 21.80
C GLU A 176 3.67 9.14 21.23
N GLY A 177 2.92 8.23 20.59
CA GLY A 177 3.49 7.03 19.97
C GLY A 177 4.45 7.35 18.84
N LEU A 178 4.08 8.28 17.94
CA LEU A 178 4.96 8.72 16.86
C LEU A 178 6.22 9.43 17.37
N LYS A 179 6.14 10.24 18.41
CA LYS A 179 7.33 10.85 19.05
C LYS A 179 8.29 9.80 19.63
N GLU A 180 7.75 8.72 20.15
CA GLU A 180 8.57 7.61 20.63
C GLU A 180 9.26 6.86 19.48
N LEU A 181 8.54 6.62 18.38
CA LEU A 181 9.10 6.02 17.16
C LEU A 181 10.12 6.92 16.47
N ALA A 182 9.90 8.23 16.50
CA ALA A 182 10.78 9.23 15.88
C ALA A 182 12.21 9.15 16.40
N LEU A 183 12.42 8.83 17.68
CA LEU A 183 13.76 8.71 18.26
C LEU A 183 14.63 7.64 17.56
N ASP A 184 14.03 6.49 17.24
CA ASP A 184 14.70 5.43 16.52
C ASP A 184 14.78 5.73 15.03
N ALA A 185 13.73 6.29 14.45
CA ALA A 185 13.65 6.67 13.05
C ALA A 185 14.72 7.69 12.67
N GLU A 186 14.89 8.76 13.44
CA GLU A 186 15.93 9.78 13.24
C GLU A 186 17.33 9.20 13.42
N ARG A 187 17.56 8.41 14.47
CA ARG A 187 18.85 7.78 14.75
C ARG A 187 19.30 6.83 13.64
N LEU A 188 18.35 6.14 13.01
CA LEU A 188 18.59 5.08 12.03
C LEU A 188 18.41 5.55 10.58
N GLY A 189 17.90 6.77 10.35
CA GLY A 189 17.67 7.31 9.03
C GLY A 189 16.51 6.65 8.28
N VAL A 190 15.54 6.06 9.00
CA VAL A 190 14.32 5.47 8.44
C VAL A 190 13.16 6.45 8.63
N THR A 191 12.24 6.55 7.67
CA THR A 191 11.04 7.40 7.81
C THR A 191 9.83 6.56 8.18
N VAL A 192 9.11 6.98 9.23
CA VAL A 192 7.81 6.43 9.59
C VAL A 192 6.74 7.22 8.84
N CYS A 193 5.98 6.54 7.97
CA CYS A 193 4.95 7.15 7.14
C CYS A 193 3.56 6.79 7.67
N LEU A 194 2.86 7.79 8.25
CA LEU A 194 1.49 7.63 8.75
C LEU A 194 0.51 7.65 7.58
N GLU A 195 -0.22 6.55 7.37
CA GLU A 195 -1.21 6.46 6.32
C GLU A 195 -2.58 6.98 6.77
N HIS A 196 -3.14 7.86 5.95
CA HIS A 196 -4.53 8.25 5.95
C HIS A 196 -5.34 7.26 5.13
N LEU A 197 -6.44 6.72 5.69
CA LEU A 197 -7.32 5.76 5.00
C LEU A 197 -8.75 6.30 4.91
N ASN A 198 -9.45 6.02 3.82
CA ASN A 198 -10.86 6.36 3.75
C ASN A 198 -11.73 5.44 4.62
N SER A 199 -12.72 6.01 5.30
CA SER A 199 -13.66 5.27 6.15
C SER A 199 -15.05 5.10 5.54
N ARG A 200 -15.24 5.40 4.24
CA ARG A 200 -16.58 5.52 3.64
C ARG A 200 -17.28 4.19 3.43
N TYR A 201 -16.71 3.30 2.62
CA TYR A 201 -17.36 2.05 2.21
C TYR A 201 -16.38 0.88 2.26
N GLU A 202 -16.85 -0.29 2.66
CA GLU A 202 -16.16 -1.56 2.53
C GLU A 202 -17.12 -2.58 1.91
N ASN A 203 -16.93 -2.90 0.64
CA ASN A 203 -17.64 -3.94 -0.10
C ASN A 203 -16.83 -4.32 -1.35
N ASP A 204 -17.37 -5.19 -2.21
CA ASP A 204 -16.66 -5.68 -3.40
C ASP A 204 -16.34 -4.57 -4.42
N ASP A 205 -17.12 -3.48 -4.44
CA ASP A 205 -16.94 -2.36 -5.37
C ASP A 205 -16.10 -1.21 -4.79
N TYR A 206 -16.06 -1.07 -3.45
CA TYR A 206 -15.39 0.05 -2.78
C TYR A 206 -14.53 -0.46 -1.64
N ARG A 207 -13.27 -0.02 -1.61
CA ARG A 207 -12.30 -0.39 -0.58
C ARG A 207 -12.08 0.77 0.38
N GLY A 208 -12.80 0.72 1.48
CA GLY A 208 -12.65 1.65 2.61
C GLY A 208 -12.50 0.90 3.92
N HIS A 209 -12.30 1.65 5.00
CA HIS A 209 -12.00 1.11 6.32
C HIS A 209 -12.94 1.73 7.37
N PRO A 210 -14.25 1.38 7.36
CA PRO A 210 -15.23 1.95 8.29
C PRO A 210 -14.79 1.78 9.74
N GLY A 211 -14.64 2.91 10.43
CA GLY A 211 -14.14 2.93 11.80
C GLY A 211 -12.69 3.36 11.96
N TYR A 212 -11.91 3.47 10.87
CA TYR A 212 -10.57 4.04 10.92
C TYR A 212 -10.62 5.50 11.40
N GLN A 213 -9.70 5.89 12.30
CA GLN A 213 -9.76 7.21 12.92
C GLN A 213 -9.05 8.29 12.11
N GLY A 214 -7.95 7.94 11.44
CA GLY A 214 -7.19 8.86 10.59
C GLY A 214 -7.78 8.98 9.19
N ASP A 215 -9.08 9.24 9.07
CA ASP A 215 -9.81 9.31 7.81
C ASP A 215 -9.94 10.73 7.22
N ASP A 216 -9.31 11.70 7.87
CA ASP A 216 -9.15 13.07 7.41
C ASP A 216 -7.64 13.38 7.26
N ILE A 217 -7.21 13.72 6.04
CA ILE A 217 -5.79 13.98 5.77
C ILE A 217 -5.27 15.21 6.51
N ASP A 218 -6.11 16.24 6.76
CA ASP A 218 -5.73 17.42 7.52
C ASP A 218 -5.51 17.09 9.01
N TYR A 219 -6.30 16.16 9.56
CA TYR A 219 -6.10 15.62 10.89
C TYR A 219 -4.75 14.87 11.00
N CYS A 220 -4.42 14.03 10.02
CA CYS A 220 -3.12 13.36 9.99
C CYS A 220 -1.96 14.34 9.81
N ALA A 221 -2.11 15.36 8.97
CA ALA A 221 -1.12 16.42 8.78
C ALA A 221 -0.88 17.23 10.06
N ASP A 222 -1.93 17.56 10.82
CA ASP A 222 -1.79 18.21 12.14
C ASP A 222 -1.01 17.35 13.13
N ILE A 223 -1.30 16.05 13.18
CA ILE A 223 -0.55 15.09 14.00
C ILE A 223 0.94 15.14 13.64
N ILE A 224 1.31 15.04 12.34
CA ILE A 224 2.70 15.07 11.89
C ILE A 224 3.38 16.39 12.26
N ARG A 225 2.73 17.54 12.05
CA ARG A 225 3.26 18.86 12.45
C ARG A 225 3.54 18.92 13.96
N ARG A 226 2.67 18.36 14.80
CA ARG A 226 2.80 18.34 16.27
C ARG A 226 3.83 17.31 16.74
N VAL A 227 4.11 16.26 15.99
CA VAL A 227 5.25 15.36 16.24
C VAL A 227 6.54 16.12 16.02
N GLY A 228 6.69 16.84 14.91
CA GLY A 228 7.81 17.75 14.63
C GLY A 228 9.11 17.06 14.29
N SER A 229 9.08 15.79 13.84
CA SER A 229 10.26 15.03 13.42
C SER A 229 10.39 15.00 11.90
N PRO A 230 11.57 15.18 11.32
CA PRO A 230 11.80 15.06 9.88
C PRO A 230 11.63 13.62 9.37
N ASN A 231 11.70 12.63 10.28
CA ASN A 231 11.57 11.21 9.97
C ASN A 231 10.18 10.64 10.32
N VAL A 232 9.18 11.51 10.53
CA VAL A 232 7.77 11.13 10.63
C VAL A 232 6.97 11.96 9.65
N LYS A 233 6.40 11.30 8.64
CA LYS A 233 5.74 11.95 7.52
C LYS A 233 4.42 11.27 7.17
N LEU A 234 3.66 11.82 6.22
CA LEU A 234 2.47 11.20 5.65
C LEU A 234 2.87 10.17 4.59
N LEU A 235 2.20 9.05 4.57
CA LEU A 235 1.91 8.34 3.35
C LEU A 235 0.66 9.00 2.76
N PHE A 236 0.84 9.71 1.65
CA PHE A 236 -0.22 10.41 0.95
C PHE A 236 -0.78 9.48 -0.14
N ASP A 237 -1.77 8.67 0.22
CA ASP A 237 -2.49 7.83 -0.74
C ASP A 237 -3.53 8.69 -1.47
N ILE A 238 -3.27 8.92 -2.77
CA ILE A 238 -4.11 9.77 -3.64
C ILE A 238 -5.55 9.24 -3.71
N TYR A 239 -5.74 7.91 -3.71
CA TYR A 239 -7.07 7.30 -3.69
C TYR A 239 -7.84 7.68 -2.43
N HIS A 240 -7.23 7.50 -1.26
CA HIS A 240 -7.90 7.79 0.01
C HIS A 240 -8.16 9.30 0.18
N VAL A 241 -7.21 10.14 -0.20
CA VAL A 241 -7.36 11.60 -0.17
C VAL A 241 -8.52 12.04 -1.07
N GLN A 242 -8.60 11.55 -2.30
CA GLN A 242 -9.70 11.90 -3.21
C GLN A 242 -11.04 11.43 -2.65
N MET A 243 -11.11 10.23 -2.08
CA MET A 243 -12.34 9.67 -1.51
C MET A 243 -12.90 10.50 -0.34
N MET A 244 -12.04 11.10 0.49
CA MET A 244 -12.45 11.79 1.72
C MET A 244 -12.47 13.31 1.56
N ASN A 245 -11.42 13.89 1.05
CA ASN A 245 -11.17 15.33 1.11
C ASN A 245 -11.13 16.00 -0.27
N GLY A 246 -10.64 15.31 -1.31
CA GLY A 246 -10.38 15.90 -2.62
C GLY A 246 -9.23 16.89 -2.61
N ASP A 247 -9.19 17.80 -3.61
CA ASP A 247 -8.17 18.85 -3.74
C ASP A 247 -6.72 18.32 -3.75
N VAL A 248 -6.49 17.17 -4.39
CA VAL A 248 -5.21 16.43 -4.35
C VAL A 248 -4.01 17.32 -4.67
N ILE A 249 -4.05 18.08 -5.78
CA ILE A 249 -2.93 18.93 -6.21
C ILE A 249 -2.70 20.08 -5.22
N ALA A 250 -3.77 20.73 -4.74
CA ALA A 250 -3.64 21.82 -3.78
C ALA A 250 -3.01 21.32 -2.47
N ARG A 251 -3.38 20.13 -2.02
CA ARG A 251 -2.82 19.49 -0.80
C ARG A 251 -1.36 19.08 -0.98
N ILE A 252 -0.97 18.59 -2.17
CA ILE A 252 0.44 18.30 -2.48
C ILE A 252 1.27 19.57 -2.32
N HIS A 253 0.83 20.70 -2.86
CA HIS A 253 1.53 21.96 -2.72
C HIS A 253 1.54 22.49 -1.29
N GLU A 254 0.41 22.35 -0.55
CA GLU A 254 0.31 22.81 0.83
C GLU A 254 1.23 22.04 1.77
N TYR A 255 1.26 20.71 1.63
CA TYR A 255 2.02 19.83 2.53
C TYR A 255 3.50 19.76 2.15
N GLY A 256 3.82 19.82 0.87
CA GLY A 256 5.19 19.77 0.37
C GLY A 256 5.94 18.53 0.85
N THR A 257 7.22 18.52 0.61
CA THR A 257 8.11 17.44 1.07
C THR A 257 8.40 17.50 2.58
N ASP A 258 7.96 18.55 3.24
CA ASP A 258 8.05 18.63 4.70
C ASP A 258 7.12 17.61 5.37
N LEU A 259 5.92 17.42 4.83
CA LEU A 259 4.95 16.48 5.37
C LEU A 259 4.79 15.19 4.56
N ILE A 260 4.96 15.21 3.23
CA ILE A 260 4.80 14.03 2.37
C ILE A 260 6.10 13.23 2.34
N GLY A 261 6.04 11.97 2.78
CA GLY A 261 7.15 11.02 2.76
C GLY A 261 6.99 9.93 1.72
N HIS A 262 5.76 9.56 1.39
CA HIS A 262 5.45 8.49 0.45
C HIS A 262 4.13 8.73 -0.27
N ILE A 263 3.98 8.15 -1.47
CA ILE A 263 2.79 8.32 -2.32
C ILE A 263 2.25 6.96 -2.75
N HIS A 264 0.92 6.77 -2.66
CA HIS A 264 0.22 5.67 -3.31
C HIS A 264 -0.77 6.17 -4.35
N THR A 265 -1.05 5.32 -5.36
CA THR A 265 -1.96 5.62 -6.46
C THR A 265 -2.98 4.51 -6.67
N ALA A 266 -4.24 4.84 -6.92
CA ALA A 266 -5.23 3.92 -7.45
C ALA A 266 -6.37 4.71 -8.13
N GLY A 267 -7.14 4.05 -9.02
CA GLY A 267 -8.28 4.66 -9.68
C GLY A 267 -9.47 4.85 -8.72
N VAL A 268 -10.09 6.02 -8.76
CA VAL A 268 -11.22 6.39 -7.91
C VAL A 268 -12.51 6.25 -8.73
N PRO A 269 -13.63 5.72 -8.17
CA PRO A 269 -13.85 5.42 -6.75
C PRO A 269 -13.57 3.96 -6.32
N HIS A 270 -13.16 3.08 -7.24
CA HIS A 270 -13.19 1.62 -7.01
C HIS A 270 -11.84 1.02 -6.57
N ARG A 271 -10.80 1.84 -6.41
CA ARG A 271 -9.40 1.42 -6.14
C ARG A 271 -8.87 0.46 -7.23
N ARG A 272 -9.28 0.67 -8.48
CA ARG A 272 -8.93 -0.15 -9.66
C ARG A 272 -7.86 0.54 -10.50
N GLU A 273 -7.69 0.08 -11.75
CA GLU A 273 -6.72 0.63 -12.71
C GLU A 273 -6.84 2.16 -12.85
N LEU A 274 -5.73 2.81 -13.25
CA LEU A 274 -5.65 4.24 -13.54
C LEU A 274 -6.06 4.55 -15.00
N ASP A 275 -7.09 3.86 -15.51
CA ASP A 275 -7.57 4.01 -16.87
C ASP A 275 -8.56 5.17 -17.04
N ASP A 276 -9.18 5.28 -18.21
CA ASP A 276 -10.14 6.32 -18.55
C ASP A 276 -11.54 6.17 -17.90
N LYS A 277 -11.74 5.15 -17.06
CA LYS A 277 -13.00 4.86 -16.37
C LYS A 277 -13.01 5.34 -14.91
N GLN A 278 -11.94 5.99 -14.48
CA GLN A 278 -11.81 6.57 -13.15
C GLN A 278 -11.77 8.11 -13.22
N GLU A 279 -11.93 8.80 -12.09
CA GLU A 279 -12.19 10.25 -12.07
C GLU A 279 -10.94 11.13 -11.87
N LEU A 280 -9.73 10.57 -11.65
CA LEU A 280 -8.50 11.31 -11.45
C LEU A 280 -7.69 11.43 -12.76
N PHE A 281 -7.14 12.60 -13.00
CA PHE A 281 -6.21 12.80 -14.09
C PHE A 281 -4.78 12.89 -13.53
N TYR A 282 -4.02 11.81 -13.61
CA TYR A 282 -2.75 11.61 -12.92
C TYR A 282 -1.57 12.48 -13.41
N PRO A 283 -1.38 12.79 -14.72
CA PRO A 283 -0.21 13.56 -15.16
C PRO A 283 0.00 14.87 -14.40
N PRO A 284 -0.98 15.78 -14.23
CA PRO A 284 -0.77 17.00 -13.45
C PRO A 284 -0.58 16.76 -11.95
N ILE A 285 -1.03 15.62 -11.41
CA ILE A 285 -0.75 15.24 -10.03
C ILE A 285 0.74 14.86 -9.88
N MET A 286 1.29 14.13 -10.84
CA MET A 286 2.73 13.79 -10.87
C MET A 286 3.59 15.04 -11.11
N GLU A 287 3.16 15.96 -11.99
CA GLU A 287 3.83 17.23 -12.17
C GLU A 287 3.88 18.05 -10.87
N ALA A 288 2.79 18.10 -10.10
CA ALA A 288 2.76 18.75 -8.79
C ALA A 288 3.75 18.14 -7.78
N LEU A 289 3.97 16.83 -7.81
CA LEU A 289 5.01 16.19 -7.01
C LEU A 289 6.42 16.65 -7.43
N LEU A 290 6.67 16.78 -8.73
CA LEU A 290 7.95 17.31 -9.23
C LEU A 290 8.14 18.78 -8.87
N GLU A 291 7.09 19.60 -8.92
CA GLU A 291 7.11 21.02 -8.56
C GLU A 291 7.49 21.26 -7.11
N ILE A 292 7.05 20.38 -6.18
CA ILE A 292 7.46 20.46 -4.77
C ILE A 292 8.83 19.84 -4.49
N GLY A 293 9.51 19.27 -5.51
CA GLY A 293 10.80 18.60 -5.36
C GLY A 293 10.71 17.24 -4.68
N TYR A 294 9.64 16.50 -4.89
CA TYR A 294 9.49 15.14 -4.33
C TYR A 294 10.47 14.17 -5.00
N GLU A 295 11.29 13.49 -4.19
CA GLU A 295 12.29 12.51 -4.62
C GLU A 295 12.03 11.09 -4.09
N GLY A 296 10.91 10.90 -3.40
CA GLY A 296 10.49 9.60 -2.86
C GLY A 296 9.93 8.65 -3.91
N TYR A 297 9.26 7.60 -3.46
CA TYR A 297 8.67 6.60 -4.36
C TYR A 297 7.16 6.81 -4.50
N VAL A 298 6.64 6.42 -5.67
CA VAL A 298 5.21 6.39 -5.98
C VAL A 298 4.81 4.94 -6.19
N GLY A 299 4.03 4.39 -5.26
CA GLY A 299 3.55 3.00 -5.26
C GLY A 299 2.25 2.84 -6.05
N GLN A 300 2.25 1.93 -7.02
CA GLN A 300 1.05 1.54 -7.76
C GLN A 300 0.24 0.55 -6.93
N GLU A 301 -0.89 1.00 -6.34
CA GLU A 301 -1.67 0.25 -5.34
C GLU A 301 -3.10 -0.07 -5.78
N PHE A 302 -3.35 -0.10 -7.06
CA PHE A 302 -4.68 -0.42 -7.58
C PHE A 302 -4.95 -1.94 -7.58
N ILE A 303 -6.22 -2.32 -7.45
CA ILE A 303 -6.69 -3.71 -7.53
C ILE A 303 -6.93 -4.06 -8.99
N PRO A 304 -6.17 -5.03 -9.56
CA PRO A 304 -6.31 -5.38 -10.96
C PRO A 304 -7.65 -6.09 -11.23
N THR A 305 -8.35 -5.64 -12.30
CA THR A 305 -9.61 -6.23 -12.78
C THR A 305 -9.48 -6.91 -14.13
N ARG A 306 -8.32 -6.80 -14.77
CA ARG A 306 -7.94 -7.39 -16.05
C ARG A 306 -6.48 -7.85 -15.99
N ASP A 307 -5.84 -8.11 -17.14
CA ASP A 307 -4.40 -8.47 -17.19
C ASP A 307 -3.59 -7.45 -16.35
N PRO A 308 -2.94 -7.88 -15.25
CA PRO A 308 -2.21 -6.97 -14.37
C PRO A 308 -1.04 -6.27 -15.07
N MET A 309 -0.37 -6.95 -16.03
CA MET A 309 0.73 -6.35 -16.79
C MET A 309 0.26 -5.21 -17.71
N GLU A 310 -0.93 -5.31 -18.29
CA GLU A 310 -1.51 -4.23 -19.10
C GLU A 310 -1.90 -3.05 -18.19
N GLY A 311 -2.61 -3.33 -17.10
CA GLY A 311 -3.02 -2.31 -16.13
C GLY A 311 -1.82 -1.56 -15.51
N LEU A 312 -0.78 -2.30 -15.10
CA LEU A 312 0.45 -1.70 -14.57
C LEU A 312 1.18 -0.86 -15.61
N ARG A 313 1.29 -1.34 -16.85
CA ARG A 313 1.93 -0.57 -17.92
C ARG A 313 1.24 0.76 -18.14
N GLU A 314 -0.08 0.76 -18.27
CA GLU A 314 -0.87 1.98 -18.45
C GLU A 314 -0.71 2.93 -17.26
N ALA A 315 -0.78 2.43 -16.03
CA ALA A 315 -0.61 3.25 -14.83
C ALA A 315 0.78 3.88 -14.75
N ILE A 316 1.82 3.10 -15.04
CA ILE A 316 3.22 3.57 -15.00
C ILE A 316 3.48 4.59 -16.11
N GLU A 317 3.02 4.34 -17.35
CA GLU A 317 3.16 5.29 -18.46
C GLU A 317 2.41 6.60 -18.17
N LEU A 318 1.24 6.53 -17.52
CA LEU A 318 0.46 7.71 -17.13
C LEU A 318 1.16 8.56 -16.04
N CYS A 319 1.92 7.92 -15.16
CA CYS A 319 2.65 8.57 -14.08
C CYS A 319 4.09 8.96 -14.45
N ASP A 320 4.62 8.57 -15.60
CA ASP A 320 5.99 8.83 -16.05
C ASP A 320 6.09 10.17 -16.85
N VAL A 321 5.82 11.30 -16.18
CA VAL A 321 5.74 12.65 -16.74
C VAL A 321 7.11 13.30 -17.01
#